data_91db9dd4c435b99f5f71924475de2007
#
_entry.id   91db9dd4c435b99f5f71924475de2007
#
_cell.length_a   1.000
_cell.length_b   1.000
_cell.length_c   1.000
_cell.angle_alpha   90.00
_cell.angle_beta   90.00
_cell.angle_gamma   90.00
#
_symmetry.space_group_name_H-M   'P 1'
#
loop_
_entity.id
_entity.type
_entity.pdbx_description
1 polymer ?
#
loop_
_entity_poly.entity_id
_entity_poly.type
_entity_poly.pdbx_seq_one_letter_code
_entity_poly.pdbx_strand_id
1 'polypeptide(L)'
;MNVVSTALLTLIYLSFISLGLPDSMLGSAWPAMTVSLNAPLWGAGLIQMLISFCTIISSLNSARLIRKFGTGGLTAISVATTALALLGFSLAKNYAFLLLMAVPLGLGAGAVDAGLNNYVALHCGAKHMSWLHCFWGVGTIIGPMILSAVLRVGGSWRMGYRAVGLMQCAVSALLFATLGMWKRSDIQQEEREARTLGVLDVLRLPGAKAGMMTFFGYCAVESTLGLWGATYISQVRGVSEATAASFGAMFYIGITVGRAASGFMAMKLLPKQMVRLGQALLALGCVLMMIPAGSTLSGIGLVVCGLGCAPIYPNIIQDTPVNYGAENSQAAIGVQMAFAYVGSTFLPSIFGALAGVGGYGWMPYFAMGICAMMAVLFNIQKKIVETKVKTD
;
A
#
# COMPACT_ATOMS: atom_id res chain seq x y z
N MET A 1 20.06 6.48 -18.98
CA MET A 1 19.10 5.59 -18.31
C MET A 1 19.52 4.16 -18.60
N ASN A 2 20.05 3.46 -17.61
CA ASN A 2 20.35 2.04 -17.74
C ASN A 2 19.04 1.27 -17.83
N VAL A 3 18.81 0.58 -18.94
CA VAL A 3 17.55 -0.14 -19.18
C VAL A 3 17.54 -1.39 -18.28
N VAL A 4 16.68 -1.40 -17.26
CA VAL A 4 16.40 -2.60 -16.48
C VAL A 4 15.90 -3.68 -17.43
N SER A 5 16.46 -4.90 -17.36
CA SER A 5 16.06 -5.97 -18.26
C SER A 5 14.57 -6.31 -18.07
N THR A 6 13.87 -6.65 -19.15
CA THR A 6 12.45 -7.04 -19.09
C THR A 6 12.24 -8.21 -18.11
N ALA A 7 13.18 -9.15 -18.06
CA ALA A 7 13.10 -10.28 -17.14
C ALA A 7 13.18 -9.84 -15.65
N LEU A 8 14.10 -8.91 -15.31
CA LEU A 8 14.17 -8.38 -13.94
C LEU A 8 12.93 -7.57 -13.57
N LEU A 9 12.40 -6.78 -14.50
CA LEU A 9 11.15 -6.03 -14.29
C LEU A 9 9.96 -6.97 -14.05
N THR A 10 9.91 -8.09 -14.79
CA THR A 10 8.90 -9.13 -14.56
C THR A 10 9.00 -9.75 -13.16
N LEU A 11 10.22 -10.01 -12.68
CA LEU A 11 10.44 -10.50 -11.31
C LEU A 11 10.00 -9.49 -10.25
N ILE A 12 10.25 -8.20 -10.49
CA ILE A 12 9.80 -7.11 -9.61
C ILE A 12 8.27 -7.08 -9.54
N TYR A 13 7.58 -7.13 -10.68
CA TYR A 13 6.12 -7.17 -10.73
C TYR A 13 5.54 -8.44 -10.07
N LEU A 14 6.16 -9.60 -10.29
CA LEU A 14 5.77 -10.85 -9.63
C LEU A 14 5.93 -10.75 -8.12
N SER A 15 6.99 -10.09 -7.64
CA SER A 15 7.19 -9.84 -6.21
C SER A 15 6.08 -8.96 -5.62
N PHE A 16 5.58 -7.97 -6.37
CA PHE A 16 4.46 -7.13 -5.93
C PHE A 16 3.11 -7.86 -5.96
N ILE A 17 2.87 -8.75 -6.93
CA ILE A 17 1.71 -9.66 -6.86
C ILE A 17 1.80 -10.50 -5.58
N SER A 18 2.98 -11.07 -5.32
CA SER A 18 3.24 -11.89 -4.13
C SER A 18 3.02 -11.10 -2.83
N LEU A 19 3.42 -9.83 -2.79
CA LEU A 19 3.20 -8.95 -1.65
C LEU A 19 1.70 -8.66 -1.42
N GLY A 20 0.94 -8.46 -2.50
CA GLY A 20 -0.50 -8.20 -2.43
C GLY A 20 -1.35 -9.41 -2.02
N LEU A 21 -0.89 -10.64 -2.31
CA LEU A 21 -1.67 -11.85 -2.03
C LEU A 21 -2.19 -11.95 -0.58
N PRO A 22 -1.39 -11.73 0.49
CA PRO A 22 -1.84 -11.86 1.87
C PRO A 22 -2.63 -10.64 2.38
N ASP A 23 -2.50 -9.46 1.79
CA ASP A 23 -2.99 -8.20 2.35
C ASP A 23 -4.51 -8.17 2.56
N SER A 24 -5.27 -8.83 1.70
CA SER A 24 -6.73 -8.91 1.77
C SER A 24 -7.28 -10.24 2.32
N MET A 25 -6.39 -11.22 2.58
CA MET A 25 -6.80 -12.55 3.03
C MET A 25 -7.34 -12.55 4.45
N LEU A 26 -6.74 -11.78 5.37
CA LEU A 26 -7.15 -11.78 6.77
C LEU A 26 -8.63 -11.40 6.92
N GLY A 27 -9.05 -10.30 6.32
CA GLY A 27 -10.44 -9.86 6.36
C GLY A 27 -11.40 -10.86 5.75
N SER A 28 -11.02 -11.47 4.62
CA SER A 28 -11.84 -12.47 3.92
C SER A 28 -11.94 -13.80 4.67
N ALA A 29 -10.89 -14.21 5.38
CA ALA A 29 -10.84 -15.46 6.15
C ALA A 29 -11.43 -15.32 7.56
N TRP A 30 -11.50 -14.11 8.09
CA TRP A 30 -11.79 -13.87 9.50
C TRP A 30 -13.10 -14.48 9.99
N PRO A 31 -14.22 -14.42 9.24
CA PRO A 31 -15.47 -15.09 9.68
C PRO A 31 -15.29 -16.60 9.96
N ALA A 32 -14.51 -17.29 9.13
CA ALA A 32 -14.22 -18.71 9.34
C ALA A 32 -13.16 -18.96 10.44
N MET A 33 -12.23 -18.02 10.60
CA MET A 33 -11.17 -18.08 11.62
C MET A 33 -11.72 -17.90 13.03
N THR A 34 -12.62 -16.94 13.25
CA THR A 34 -13.24 -16.68 14.56
C THR A 34 -13.94 -17.90 15.10
N VAL A 35 -14.74 -18.58 14.27
CA VAL A 35 -15.46 -19.79 14.65
C VAL A 35 -14.50 -20.93 14.98
N SER A 36 -13.50 -21.17 14.10
CA SER A 36 -12.61 -22.34 14.23
C SER A 36 -11.56 -22.20 15.35
N LEU A 37 -11.24 -20.97 15.77
CA LEU A 37 -10.24 -20.67 16.79
C LEU A 37 -10.83 -20.17 18.09
N ASN A 38 -12.17 -20.04 18.15
CA ASN A 38 -12.89 -19.37 19.25
C ASN A 38 -12.26 -17.99 19.58
N ALA A 39 -11.96 -17.22 18.53
CA ALA A 39 -11.29 -15.93 18.64
C ALA A 39 -12.33 -14.79 18.74
N PRO A 40 -12.01 -13.69 19.45
CA PRO A 40 -12.92 -12.56 19.53
C PRO A 40 -13.06 -11.86 18.17
N LEU A 41 -14.25 -11.34 17.86
CA LEU A 41 -14.52 -10.65 16.59
C LEU A 41 -13.54 -9.52 16.29
N TRP A 42 -13.11 -8.77 17.31
CA TRP A 42 -12.11 -7.70 17.20
C TRP A 42 -10.69 -8.19 16.96
N GLY A 43 -10.43 -9.50 17.06
CA GLY A 43 -9.09 -10.09 16.99
C GLY A 43 -8.37 -9.87 15.67
N ALA A 44 -9.09 -9.77 14.54
CA ALA A 44 -8.47 -9.40 13.25
C ALA A 44 -7.77 -8.06 13.33
N GLY A 45 -8.37 -7.08 14.01
CA GLY A 45 -7.79 -5.76 14.20
C GLY A 45 -6.45 -5.81 14.93
N LEU A 46 -6.32 -6.62 15.98
CA LEU A 46 -5.07 -6.77 16.70
C LEU A 46 -3.97 -7.45 15.85
N ILE A 47 -4.33 -8.49 15.07
CA ILE A 47 -3.41 -9.11 14.11
C ILE A 47 -2.93 -8.06 13.10
N GLN A 48 -3.86 -7.29 12.50
CA GLN A 48 -3.53 -6.25 11.53
C GLN A 48 -2.65 -5.14 12.12
N MET A 49 -2.94 -4.70 13.35
CA MET A 49 -2.10 -3.71 14.05
C MET A 49 -0.69 -4.24 14.28
N LEU A 50 -0.54 -5.50 14.67
CA LEU A 50 0.77 -6.13 14.89
C LEU A 50 1.54 -6.27 13.56
N ILE A 51 0.88 -6.70 12.48
CA ILE A 51 1.48 -6.72 11.14
C ILE A 51 1.96 -5.31 10.78
N SER A 52 1.10 -4.29 10.86
CA SER A 52 1.45 -2.90 10.53
C SER A 52 2.61 -2.38 11.36
N PHE A 53 2.64 -2.65 12.66
CA PHE A 53 3.73 -2.25 13.54
C PHE A 53 5.07 -2.88 13.11
N CYS A 54 5.08 -4.18 12.83
CA CYS A 54 6.26 -4.89 12.36
C CYS A 54 6.69 -4.40 10.97
N THR A 55 5.74 -4.08 10.09
CA THR A 55 5.98 -3.51 8.77
C THR A 55 6.65 -2.14 8.88
N ILE A 56 6.20 -1.27 9.79
CA ILE A 56 6.83 0.02 10.07
C ILE A 56 8.30 -0.17 10.50
N ILE A 57 8.55 -1.06 11.46
CA ILE A 57 9.92 -1.33 11.94
C ILE A 57 10.81 -1.81 10.77
N SER A 58 10.31 -2.72 9.96
CA SER A 58 11.04 -3.28 8.82
C SER A 58 11.33 -2.23 7.74
N SER A 59 10.33 -1.41 7.39
CA SER A 59 10.48 -0.32 6.41
C SER A 59 11.52 0.71 6.85
N LEU A 60 11.51 1.12 8.12
CA LEU A 60 12.49 2.06 8.67
C LEU A 60 13.92 1.52 8.67
N ASN A 61 14.10 0.20 8.69
CA ASN A 61 15.39 -0.46 8.59
C ASN A 61 15.77 -0.88 7.17
N SER A 62 14.93 -0.61 6.17
CA SER A 62 15.11 -1.07 4.78
C SER A 62 16.45 -0.67 4.19
N ALA A 63 16.91 0.58 4.40
CA ALA A 63 18.19 1.07 3.91
C ALA A 63 19.39 0.25 4.47
N ARG A 64 19.35 -0.12 5.77
CA ARG A 64 20.39 -0.96 6.38
C ARG A 64 20.35 -2.39 5.85
N LEU A 65 19.17 -2.94 5.66
CA LEU A 65 18.98 -4.30 5.16
C LEU A 65 19.40 -4.42 3.68
N ILE A 66 19.08 -3.43 2.84
CA ILE A 66 19.51 -3.38 1.44
C ILE A 66 21.02 -3.28 1.35
N ARG A 67 21.66 -2.42 2.14
CA ARG A 67 23.13 -2.32 2.15
C ARG A 67 23.80 -3.63 2.53
N LYS A 68 23.16 -4.48 3.38
CA LYS A 68 23.70 -5.78 3.80
C LYS A 68 23.44 -6.90 2.79
N PHE A 69 22.25 -6.95 2.21
CA PHE A 69 21.79 -8.08 1.40
C PHE A 69 21.59 -7.75 -0.07
N GLY A 70 21.65 -6.47 -0.45
CA GLY A 70 21.20 -5.96 -1.75
C GLY A 70 19.69 -6.02 -1.91
N THR A 71 19.12 -5.27 -2.88
CA THR A 71 17.67 -5.27 -3.12
C THR A 71 17.15 -6.66 -3.48
N GLY A 72 17.83 -7.39 -4.36
CA GLY A 72 17.42 -8.75 -4.76
C GLY A 72 17.44 -9.75 -3.61
N GLY A 73 18.52 -9.75 -2.81
CA GLY A 73 18.65 -10.63 -1.64
C GLY A 73 17.60 -10.32 -0.59
N LEU A 74 17.36 -9.03 -0.30
CA LEU A 74 16.32 -8.61 0.63
C LEU A 74 14.93 -9.06 0.14
N THR A 75 14.63 -8.87 -1.16
CA THR A 75 13.35 -9.29 -1.75
C THR A 75 13.13 -10.79 -1.58
N ALA A 76 14.14 -11.62 -1.91
CA ALA A 76 14.04 -13.07 -1.79
C ALA A 76 13.82 -13.53 -0.33
N ILE A 77 14.59 -12.98 0.62
CA ILE A 77 14.46 -13.25 2.07
C ILE A 77 13.08 -12.81 2.59
N SER A 78 12.63 -11.63 2.20
CA SER A 78 11.33 -11.08 2.64
C SER A 78 10.16 -11.94 2.17
N VAL A 79 10.15 -12.32 0.87
CA VAL A 79 9.11 -13.22 0.32
C VAL A 79 9.18 -14.60 0.99
N ALA A 80 10.37 -15.13 1.30
CA ALA A 80 10.51 -16.37 2.08
C ALA A 80 9.90 -16.22 3.48
N THR A 81 10.18 -15.10 4.15
CA THR A 81 9.68 -14.83 5.51
C THR A 81 8.16 -14.73 5.53
N THR A 82 7.55 -14.00 4.56
CA THR A 82 6.09 -13.92 4.45
C THR A 82 5.47 -15.27 4.07
N ALA A 83 6.10 -16.04 3.19
CA ALA A 83 5.66 -17.40 2.83
C ALA A 83 5.61 -18.32 4.05
N LEU A 84 6.68 -18.35 4.85
CA LEU A 84 6.75 -19.15 6.08
C LEU A 84 5.72 -18.67 7.12
N ALA A 85 5.50 -17.37 7.24
CA ALA A 85 4.44 -16.84 8.10
C ALA A 85 3.05 -17.30 7.68
N LEU A 86 2.73 -17.28 6.38
CA LEU A 86 1.44 -17.77 5.86
C LEU A 86 1.26 -19.27 6.04
N LEU A 87 2.32 -20.06 5.85
CA LEU A 87 2.31 -21.48 6.20
C LEU A 87 2.08 -21.66 7.70
N GLY A 88 2.69 -20.83 8.54
CA GLY A 88 2.42 -20.77 9.97
C GLY A 88 0.95 -20.47 10.27
N PHE A 89 0.35 -19.46 9.63
CA PHE A 89 -1.10 -19.21 9.71
C PHE A 89 -1.91 -20.47 9.39
N SER A 90 -1.53 -21.22 8.34
CA SER A 90 -2.22 -22.45 7.96
C SER A 90 -2.14 -23.57 9.01
N LEU A 91 -1.16 -23.52 9.89
CA LEU A 91 -0.95 -24.50 10.97
C LEU A 91 -1.51 -24.03 12.31
N ALA A 92 -2.07 -22.82 12.39
CA ALA A 92 -2.53 -22.22 13.63
C ALA A 92 -3.66 -23.03 14.27
N LYS A 93 -3.45 -23.44 15.53
CA LYS A 93 -4.42 -24.16 16.36
C LYS A 93 -5.15 -23.22 17.34
N ASN A 94 -4.60 -22.04 17.59
CA ASN A 94 -5.16 -21.04 18.49
C ASN A 94 -4.84 -19.63 18.01
N TYR A 95 -5.53 -18.65 18.57
CA TYR A 95 -5.39 -17.24 18.23
C TYR A 95 -4.00 -16.65 18.57
N ALA A 96 -3.39 -17.08 19.69
CA ALA A 96 -2.08 -16.60 20.09
C ALA A 96 -0.98 -16.96 19.08
N PHE A 97 -1.08 -18.13 18.44
CA PHE A 97 -0.15 -18.56 17.40
C PHE A 97 -0.30 -17.68 16.13
N LEU A 98 -1.52 -17.21 15.81
CA LEU A 98 -1.69 -16.24 14.71
C LEU A 98 -0.99 -14.91 15.00
N LEU A 99 -1.09 -14.41 16.24
CA LEU A 99 -0.34 -13.21 16.65
C LEU A 99 1.16 -13.40 16.54
N LEU A 100 1.67 -14.58 16.92
CA LEU A 100 3.10 -14.88 16.75
C LEU A 100 3.51 -14.86 15.27
N MET A 101 2.71 -15.44 14.38
CA MET A 101 2.99 -15.48 12.93
C MET A 101 2.75 -14.14 12.23
N ALA A 102 1.98 -13.23 12.82
CA ALA A 102 1.80 -11.86 12.33
C ALA A 102 3.12 -11.05 12.35
N VAL A 103 4.02 -11.36 13.31
CA VAL A 103 5.32 -10.69 13.42
C VAL A 103 6.19 -10.93 12.18
N PRO A 104 6.55 -12.17 11.81
CA PRO A 104 7.35 -12.40 10.61
C PRO A 104 6.62 -11.95 9.34
N LEU A 105 5.27 -12.02 9.27
CA LEU A 105 4.52 -11.52 8.13
C LEU A 105 4.73 -10.02 7.92
N GLY A 106 4.62 -9.21 8.97
CA GLY A 106 4.84 -7.77 8.89
C GLY A 106 6.31 -7.41 8.63
N LEU A 107 7.26 -8.08 9.30
CA LEU A 107 8.70 -7.85 9.08
C LEU A 107 9.11 -8.16 7.64
N GLY A 108 8.57 -9.22 7.05
CA GLY A 108 8.84 -9.58 5.66
C GLY A 108 8.28 -8.56 4.68
N ALA A 109 7.07 -8.04 4.91
CA ALA A 109 6.41 -7.12 3.98
C ALA A 109 7.11 -5.76 3.89
N GLY A 110 7.48 -5.14 5.02
CA GLY A 110 7.87 -3.73 5.05
C GLY A 110 9.17 -3.38 4.34
N ALA A 111 10.22 -4.16 4.53
CA ALA A 111 11.52 -3.86 3.93
C ALA A 111 11.53 -4.09 2.41
N VAL A 112 10.81 -5.11 1.92
CA VAL A 112 10.70 -5.38 0.48
C VAL A 112 9.87 -4.32 -0.22
N ASP A 113 8.79 -3.87 0.40
CA ASP A 113 7.95 -2.80 -0.14
C ASP A 113 8.79 -1.51 -0.33
N ALA A 114 9.44 -1.03 0.74
CA ALA A 114 10.31 0.13 0.66
C ALA A 114 11.49 -0.06 -0.32
N GLY A 115 12.07 -1.25 -0.37
CA GLY A 115 13.23 -1.56 -1.21
C GLY A 115 12.88 -1.56 -2.71
N LEU A 116 11.84 -2.26 -3.10
CA LEU A 116 11.43 -2.35 -4.50
C LEU A 116 10.86 -1.02 -5.02
N ASN A 117 10.12 -0.28 -4.17
CA ASN A 117 9.68 1.06 -4.52
C ASN A 117 10.87 1.99 -4.81
N ASN A 118 11.92 1.98 -3.96
CA ASN A 118 13.12 2.77 -4.21
C ASN A 118 13.86 2.31 -5.48
N TYR A 119 14.01 1.00 -5.67
CA TYR A 119 14.66 0.45 -6.86
C TYR A 119 13.97 0.93 -8.14
N VAL A 120 12.64 0.85 -8.21
CA VAL A 120 11.86 1.30 -9.37
C VAL A 120 11.92 2.83 -9.52
N ALA A 121 11.90 3.58 -8.41
CA ALA A 121 12.01 5.04 -8.45
C ALA A 121 13.35 5.52 -9.02
N LEU A 122 14.44 4.82 -8.73
CA LEU A 122 15.79 5.17 -9.22
C LEU A 122 16.05 4.71 -10.65
N HIS A 123 15.61 3.51 -11.00
CA HIS A 123 16.06 2.84 -12.24
C HIS A 123 14.99 2.72 -13.33
N CYS A 124 13.72 3.05 -13.01
CA CYS A 124 12.58 2.91 -13.93
C CYS A 124 11.80 4.23 -14.06
N GLY A 125 11.08 4.38 -15.18
CA GLY A 125 10.19 5.53 -15.37
C GLY A 125 8.88 5.40 -14.57
N ALA A 126 8.18 6.53 -14.37
CA ALA A 126 6.93 6.62 -13.61
C ALA A 126 5.82 5.64 -14.04
N LYS A 127 5.79 5.24 -15.32
CA LYS A 127 4.87 4.20 -15.82
C LYS A 127 5.06 2.87 -15.09
N HIS A 128 6.30 2.47 -14.84
CA HIS A 128 6.63 1.21 -14.17
C HIS A 128 6.27 1.24 -12.68
N MET A 129 6.40 2.41 -12.04
CA MET A 129 5.93 2.61 -10.67
C MET A 129 4.39 2.44 -10.57
N SER A 130 3.64 3.02 -11.48
CA SER A 130 2.17 2.87 -11.52
C SER A 130 1.76 1.42 -11.79
N TRP A 131 2.43 0.74 -12.71
CA TRP A 131 2.16 -0.67 -12.99
C TRP A 131 2.59 -1.60 -11.85
N LEU A 132 3.66 -1.28 -11.15
CA LEU A 132 4.08 -2.02 -9.95
C LEU A 132 2.91 -2.11 -8.93
N HIS A 133 2.27 -0.98 -8.65
CA HIS A 133 1.12 -0.94 -7.74
C HIS A 133 -0.17 -1.51 -8.35
N CYS A 134 -0.30 -1.53 -9.69
CA CYS A 134 -1.36 -2.27 -10.35
C CYS A 134 -1.21 -3.78 -10.11
N PHE A 135 -0.01 -4.32 -10.24
CA PHE A 135 0.28 -5.74 -9.97
C PHE A 135 0.10 -6.11 -8.50
N TRP A 136 0.42 -5.21 -7.56
CA TRP A 136 0.03 -5.40 -6.17
C TRP A 136 -1.49 -5.55 -6.03
N GLY A 137 -2.28 -4.68 -6.68
CA GLY A 137 -3.73 -4.76 -6.72
C GLY A 137 -4.26 -6.09 -7.30
N VAL A 138 -3.60 -6.64 -8.31
CA VAL A 138 -3.91 -7.99 -8.82
C VAL A 138 -3.71 -9.04 -7.72
N GLY A 139 -2.63 -8.96 -6.95
CA GLY A 139 -2.38 -9.84 -5.82
C GLY A 139 -3.49 -9.78 -4.77
N THR A 140 -3.94 -8.57 -4.41
CA THR A 140 -5.01 -8.37 -3.41
C THR A 140 -6.37 -8.94 -3.85
N ILE A 141 -6.59 -9.12 -5.16
CA ILE A 141 -7.79 -9.76 -5.71
C ILE A 141 -7.62 -11.29 -5.70
N ILE A 142 -6.46 -11.79 -6.11
CA ILE A 142 -6.21 -13.24 -6.25
C ILE A 142 -6.26 -13.95 -4.89
N GLY A 143 -5.71 -13.36 -3.83
CA GLY A 143 -5.68 -13.97 -2.50
C GLY A 143 -7.07 -14.41 -2.00
N PRO A 144 -8.05 -13.50 -1.87
CA PRO A 144 -9.43 -13.85 -1.50
C PRO A 144 -10.12 -14.78 -2.49
N MET A 145 -9.81 -14.69 -3.79
CA MET A 145 -10.38 -15.62 -4.79
C MET A 145 -9.94 -17.06 -4.54
N ILE A 146 -8.65 -17.29 -4.24
CA ILE A 146 -8.13 -18.61 -3.87
C ILE A 146 -8.85 -19.10 -2.61
N LEU A 147 -8.96 -18.26 -1.58
CA LEU A 147 -9.65 -18.59 -0.34
C LEU A 147 -11.12 -18.96 -0.60
N SER A 148 -11.83 -18.15 -1.37
CA SER A 148 -13.23 -18.39 -1.74
C SER A 148 -13.40 -19.71 -2.49
N ALA A 149 -12.52 -19.99 -3.45
CA ALA A 149 -12.55 -21.26 -4.19
C ALA A 149 -12.38 -22.47 -3.26
N VAL A 150 -11.41 -22.38 -2.32
CA VAL A 150 -11.17 -23.43 -1.32
C VAL A 150 -12.40 -23.64 -0.42
N LEU A 151 -13.00 -22.55 0.08
CA LEU A 151 -14.18 -22.64 0.97
C LEU A 151 -15.41 -23.20 0.25
N ARG A 152 -15.61 -22.87 -1.03
CA ARG A 152 -16.74 -23.39 -1.84
C ARG A 152 -16.71 -24.89 -2.03
N VAL A 153 -15.52 -25.50 -2.09
CA VAL A 153 -15.37 -26.96 -2.20
C VAL A 153 -15.30 -27.66 -0.83
N GLY A 154 -15.72 -26.98 0.23
CA GLY A 154 -15.74 -27.53 1.60
C GLY A 154 -14.38 -27.56 2.29
N GLY A 155 -13.36 -26.91 1.73
CA GLY A 155 -12.04 -26.76 2.36
C GLY A 155 -12.06 -25.77 3.52
N SER A 156 -11.00 -25.77 4.32
CA SER A 156 -10.85 -24.86 5.45
C SER A 156 -10.06 -23.59 5.05
N TRP A 157 -10.23 -22.51 5.78
CA TRP A 157 -9.41 -21.29 5.61
C TRP A 157 -7.91 -21.59 5.69
N ARG A 158 -7.50 -22.59 6.47
CA ARG A 158 -6.11 -23.05 6.57
C ARG A 158 -5.56 -23.53 5.22
N MET A 159 -6.39 -24.21 4.42
CA MET A 159 -6.00 -24.63 3.06
C MET A 159 -5.77 -23.41 2.14
N GLY A 160 -6.59 -22.37 2.27
CA GLY A 160 -6.38 -21.12 1.54
C GLY A 160 -5.02 -20.47 1.86
N TYR A 161 -4.71 -20.32 3.15
CA TYR A 161 -3.40 -19.80 3.58
C TYR A 161 -2.24 -20.70 3.16
N ARG A 162 -2.42 -22.02 3.20
CA ARG A 162 -1.41 -22.99 2.72
C ARG A 162 -1.15 -22.84 1.23
N ALA A 163 -2.20 -22.72 0.42
CA ALA A 163 -2.08 -22.54 -1.02
C ALA A 163 -1.29 -21.27 -1.35
N VAL A 164 -1.65 -20.13 -0.75
CA VAL A 164 -0.94 -18.86 -0.98
C VAL A 164 0.49 -18.91 -0.43
N GLY A 165 0.71 -19.51 0.73
CA GLY A 165 2.05 -19.71 1.30
C GLY A 165 2.95 -20.55 0.39
N LEU A 166 2.44 -21.62 -0.19
CA LEU A 166 3.19 -22.45 -1.17
C LEU A 166 3.48 -21.69 -2.47
N MET A 167 2.54 -20.88 -2.96
CA MET A 167 2.78 -20.02 -4.11
C MET A 167 3.91 -19.01 -3.81
N GLN A 168 3.92 -18.40 -2.63
CA GLN A 168 5.00 -17.51 -2.22
C GLN A 168 6.34 -18.24 -2.02
N CYS A 169 6.34 -19.49 -1.56
CA CYS A 169 7.55 -20.31 -1.52
C CYS A 169 8.13 -20.51 -2.92
N ALA A 170 7.29 -20.78 -3.93
CA ALA A 170 7.74 -20.92 -5.31
C ALA A 170 8.30 -19.60 -5.86
N VAL A 171 7.65 -18.45 -5.58
CA VAL A 171 8.17 -17.13 -5.96
C VAL A 171 9.50 -16.86 -5.26
N SER A 172 9.63 -17.16 -3.98
CA SER A 172 10.88 -16.99 -3.23
C SER A 172 12.00 -17.83 -3.80
N ALA A 173 11.73 -19.13 -4.12
CA ALA A 173 12.71 -20.00 -4.76
C ALA A 173 13.18 -19.44 -6.11
N LEU A 174 12.26 -18.92 -6.93
CA LEU A 174 12.58 -18.25 -8.19
C LEU A 174 13.46 -17.01 -7.97
N LEU A 175 13.15 -16.19 -6.96
CA LEU A 175 13.95 -15.01 -6.62
C LEU A 175 15.36 -15.38 -6.17
N PHE A 176 15.52 -16.43 -5.35
CA PHE A 176 16.84 -16.94 -4.98
C PHE A 176 17.62 -17.46 -6.20
N ALA A 177 16.97 -18.21 -7.08
CA ALA A 177 17.60 -18.73 -8.31
C ALA A 177 18.05 -17.61 -9.28
N THR A 178 17.38 -16.45 -9.22
CA THR A 178 17.62 -15.31 -10.13
C THR A 178 18.43 -14.17 -9.49
N LEU A 179 19.04 -14.37 -8.31
CA LEU A 179 19.84 -13.35 -7.62
C LEU A 179 20.96 -12.77 -8.50
N GLY A 180 21.49 -13.57 -9.43
CA GLY A 180 22.51 -13.10 -10.40
C GLY A 180 22.04 -11.95 -11.28
N MET A 181 20.74 -11.83 -11.54
CA MET A 181 20.16 -10.76 -12.37
C MET A 181 20.17 -9.39 -11.68
N TRP A 182 20.25 -9.36 -10.36
CA TRP A 182 20.32 -8.14 -9.54
C TRP A 182 21.75 -7.64 -9.34
N LYS A 183 22.75 -8.47 -9.71
CA LYS A 183 24.17 -8.17 -9.52
C LYS A 183 24.73 -7.34 -10.69
N ARG A 184 24.27 -6.11 -10.84
CA ARG A 184 24.96 -5.12 -11.68
C ARG A 184 25.92 -4.32 -10.79
N SER A 185 27.15 -4.16 -11.22
CA SER A 185 28.20 -3.50 -10.42
C SER A 185 27.85 -2.05 -10.07
N ASP A 186 27.25 -1.33 -11.02
CA ASP A 186 26.76 0.04 -10.86
C ASP A 186 25.66 0.16 -9.77
N ILE A 187 24.65 -0.72 -9.82
CA ILE A 187 23.55 -0.74 -8.84
C ILE A 187 24.07 -1.12 -7.44
N GLN A 188 24.95 -2.10 -7.36
CA GLN A 188 25.55 -2.48 -6.08
C GLN A 188 26.39 -1.38 -5.45
N GLN A 189 27.05 -0.56 -6.27
CA GLN A 189 27.80 0.58 -5.80
C GLN A 189 26.85 1.67 -5.28
N GLU A 190 25.79 2.00 -6.02
CA GLU A 190 24.75 2.94 -5.57
C GLU A 190 24.09 2.49 -4.25
N GLU A 191 23.77 1.20 -4.10
CA GLU A 191 23.19 0.63 -2.88
C GLU A 191 24.17 0.72 -1.68
N ARG A 192 25.48 0.58 -1.90
CA ARG A 192 26.51 0.72 -0.86
C ARG A 192 26.74 2.18 -0.46
N GLU A 193 26.65 3.09 -1.40
CA GLU A 193 26.81 4.54 -1.20
C GLU A 193 25.56 5.20 -0.60
N ALA A 194 24.40 4.52 -0.69
CA ALA A 194 23.15 5.01 -0.13
C ALA A 194 23.27 5.30 1.39
N ARG A 195 22.88 6.50 1.77
CA ARG A 195 22.97 6.95 3.15
C ARG A 195 21.94 6.25 4.04
N THR A 196 22.37 5.77 5.18
CA THR A 196 21.48 5.26 6.23
C THR A 196 21.13 6.39 7.18
N LEU A 197 20.09 7.15 6.81
CA LEU A 197 19.58 8.21 7.66
C LEU A 197 18.59 7.66 8.70
N GLY A 198 18.60 8.24 9.89
CA GLY A 198 17.55 8.01 10.88
C GLY A 198 16.27 8.80 10.52
N VAL A 199 15.17 8.48 11.18
CA VAL A 199 13.88 9.17 10.95
C VAL A 199 14.01 10.68 11.12
N LEU A 200 14.70 11.15 12.17
CA LEU A 200 14.87 12.57 12.42
C LEU A 200 15.72 13.26 11.36
N ASP A 201 16.73 12.57 10.82
CA ASP A 201 17.58 13.12 9.77
C ASP A 201 16.79 13.26 8.46
N VAL A 202 15.95 12.28 8.11
CA VAL A 202 15.04 12.37 6.97
C VAL A 202 14.07 13.53 7.16
N LEU A 203 13.48 13.72 8.35
CA LEU A 203 12.55 14.81 8.62
C LEU A 203 13.22 16.21 8.62
N ARG A 204 14.55 16.28 8.68
CA ARG A 204 15.33 17.53 8.51
C ARG A 204 15.60 17.88 7.05
N LEU A 205 15.43 16.92 6.11
CA LEU A 205 15.58 17.20 4.69
C LEU A 205 14.56 18.27 4.23
N PRO A 206 14.94 19.15 3.29
CA PRO A 206 14.05 20.21 2.81
C PRO A 206 12.73 19.67 2.27
N GLY A 207 11.62 20.16 2.82
CA GLY A 207 10.26 19.73 2.42
C GLY A 207 9.83 18.36 2.92
N ALA A 208 10.70 17.57 3.60
CA ALA A 208 10.40 16.20 3.99
C ALA A 208 9.19 16.10 4.93
N LYS A 209 9.08 16.97 5.95
CA LYS A 209 7.92 16.95 6.86
C LYS A 209 6.59 17.07 6.10
N ALA A 210 6.53 17.99 5.16
CA ALA A 210 5.33 18.20 4.34
C ALA A 210 5.08 16.99 3.42
N GLY A 211 6.12 16.41 2.82
CA GLY A 211 6.02 15.22 1.98
C GLY A 211 5.55 14.00 2.75
N MET A 212 6.10 13.72 3.95
CA MET A 212 5.69 12.62 4.81
C MET A 212 4.22 12.75 5.24
N MET A 213 3.80 13.96 5.64
CA MET A 213 2.41 14.23 6.01
C MET A 213 1.46 14.19 4.82
N THR A 214 1.90 14.54 3.62
CA THR A 214 1.12 14.33 2.39
C THR A 214 0.86 12.84 2.16
N PHE A 215 1.88 12.02 2.31
CA PHE A 215 1.79 10.57 2.09
C PHE A 215 0.96 9.87 3.19
N PHE A 216 1.13 10.29 4.44
CA PHE A 216 0.26 9.93 5.57
C PHE A 216 -1.21 10.22 5.24
N GLY A 217 -1.53 11.44 4.80
CA GLY A 217 -2.89 11.86 4.46
C GLY A 217 -3.49 11.03 3.32
N TYR A 218 -2.69 10.73 2.30
CA TYR A 218 -3.12 9.86 1.21
C TYR A 218 -3.56 8.49 1.71
N CYS A 219 -2.69 7.80 2.44
CA CYS A 219 -2.99 6.45 2.95
C CYS A 219 -4.15 6.46 3.96
N ALA A 220 -4.28 7.53 4.74
CA ALA A 220 -5.41 7.75 5.64
C ALA A 220 -6.75 7.85 4.89
N VAL A 221 -6.80 8.64 3.82
CA VAL A 221 -8.04 8.80 3.00
C VAL A 221 -8.37 7.51 2.27
N GLU A 222 -7.39 6.90 1.58
CA GLU A 222 -7.61 5.64 0.85
C GLU A 222 -8.20 4.58 1.76
N SER A 223 -7.58 4.36 2.93
CA SER A 223 -8.02 3.35 3.89
C SER A 223 -9.37 3.70 4.54
N THR A 224 -9.65 4.98 4.80
CA THR A 224 -10.92 5.41 5.37
C THR A 224 -12.08 5.23 4.40
N LEU A 225 -11.90 5.64 3.13
CA LEU A 225 -12.91 5.44 2.10
C LEU A 225 -13.13 3.96 1.78
N GLY A 226 -12.05 3.17 1.73
CA GLY A 226 -12.12 1.72 1.51
C GLY A 226 -12.86 0.99 2.63
N LEU A 227 -12.62 1.36 3.89
CA LEU A 227 -13.23 0.70 5.03
C LEU A 227 -14.68 1.15 5.24
N TRP A 228 -14.96 2.45 5.15
CA TRP A 228 -16.25 3.01 5.57
C TRP A 228 -17.17 3.37 4.40
N GLY A 229 -16.72 3.29 3.13
CA GLY A 229 -17.50 3.69 1.97
C GLY A 229 -18.82 2.93 1.82
N ALA A 230 -18.80 1.61 1.98
CA ALA A 230 -20.01 0.80 1.96
C ALA A 230 -20.96 1.17 3.11
N THR A 231 -20.42 1.30 4.32
CA THR A 231 -21.21 1.69 5.52
C THR A 231 -21.83 3.07 5.33
N TYR A 232 -21.09 4.04 4.80
CA TYR A 232 -21.64 5.36 4.48
C TYR A 232 -22.85 5.26 3.54
N ILE A 233 -22.72 4.51 2.43
CA ILE A 233 -23.82 4.38 1.47
C ILE A 233 -25.03 3.65 2.11
N SER A 234 -24.81 2.59 2.89
CA SER A 234 -25.89 1.89 3.58
C SER A 234 -26.60 2.80 4.56
N GLN A 235 -25.87 3.43 5.48
CA GLN A 235 -26.43 4.20 6.59
C GLN A 235 -26.99 5.57 6.18
N VAL A 236 -26.38 6.23 5.18
CA VAL A 236 -26.76 7.60 4.78
C VAL A 236 -27.71 7.61 3.58
N ARG A 237 -27.65 6.61 2.71
CA ARG A 237 -28.49 6.51 1.51
C ARG A 237 -29.58 5.44 1.61
N GLY A 238 -29.61 4.68 2.71
CA GLY A 238 -30.72 3.75 3.02
C GLY A 238 -30.79 2.54 2.09
N VAL A 239 -29.66 2.12 1.47
CA VAL A 239 -29.65 0.94 0.60
C VAL A 239 -29.30 -0.32 1.39
N SER A 240 -29.67 -1.50 0.84
CA SER A 240 -29.34 -2.79 1.45
C SER A 240 -27.82 -2.97 1.57
N GLU A 241 -27.40 -3.74 2.56
CA GLU A 241 -25.98 -4.03 2.81
C GLU A 241 -25.30 -4.66 1.58
N ALA A 242 -26.00 -5.54 0.84
CA ALA A 242 -25.49 -6.16 -0.38
C ALA A 242 -25.23 -5.12 -1.48
N THR A 243 -26.13 -4.15 -1.67
CA THR A 243 -25.96 -3.06 -2.63
C THR A 243 -24.81 -2.14 -2.20
N ALA A 244 -24.75 -1.80 -0.92
CA ALA A 244 -23.67 -0.97 -0.36
C ALA A 244 -22.30 -1.64 -0.50
N ALA A 245 -22.19 -2.95 -0.27
CA ALA A 245 -20.97 -3.72 -0.48
C ALA A 245 -20.51 -3.68 -1.93
N SER A 246 -21.45 -3.73 -2.89
CA SER A 246 -21.14 -3.59 -4.32
C SER A 246 -20.54 -2.21 -4.63
N PHE A 247 -21.06 -1.14 -4.05
CA PHE A 247 -20.49 0.20 -4.19
C PHE A 247 -19.11 0.32 -3.52
N GLY A 248 -18.90 -0.31 -2.36
CA GLY A 248 -17.59 -0.39 -1.73
C GLY A 248 -16.56 -1.08 -2.61
N ALA A 249 -16.93 -2.19 -3.27
CA ALA A 249 -16.07 -2.86 -4.24
C ALA A 249 -15.71 -1.96 -5.44
N MET A 250 -16.62 -1.10 -5.89
CA MET A 250 -16.38 -0.16 -7.00
C MET A 250 -15.27 0.85 -6.66
N PHE A 251 -15.06 1.23 -5.40
CA PHE A 251 -13.92 2.05 -4.99
C PHE A 251 -12.58 1.41 -5.37
N TYR A 252 -12.42 0.13 -5.06
CA TYR A 252 -11.21 -0.62 -5.38
C TYR A 252 -11.05 -0.88 -6.88
N ILE A 253 -12.17 -1.06 -7.61
CA ILE A 253 -12.15 -1.10 -9.08
C ILE A 253 -11.64 0.24 -9.61
N GLY A 254 -12.13 1.37 -9.07
CA GLY A 254 -11.63 2.70 -9.40
C GLY A 254 -10.12 2.84 -9.20
N ILE A 255 -9.59 2.38 -8.05
CA ILE A 255 -8.14 2.37 -7.78
C ILE A 255 -7.39 1.51 -8.80
N THR A 256 -7.84 0.29 -9.05
CA THR A 256 -7.13 -0.66 -9.93
C THR A 256 -7.10 -0.18 -11.37
N VAL A 257 -8.26 0.22 -11.91
CA VAL A 257 -8.37 0.79 -13.27
C VAL A 257 -7.59 2.10 -13.37
N GLY A 258 -7.69 2.95 -12.35
CA GLY A 258 -6.93 4.20 -12.28
C GLY A 258 -5.42 3.98 -12.26
N ARG A 259 -4.91 2.97 -11.54
CA ARG A 259 -3.48 2.61 -11.54
C ARG A 259 -3.01 2.10 -12.89
N ALA A 260 -3.81 1.27 -13.56
CA ALA A 260 -3.51 0.83 -14.93
C ALA A 260 -3.47 2.03 -15.89
N ALA A 261 -4.47 2.91 -15.87
CA ALA A 261 -4.52 4.12 -16.68
C ALA A 261 -3.38 5.09 -16.35
N SER A 262 -3.03 5.24 -15.08
CA SER A 262 -1.93 6.10 -14.61
C SER A 262 -0.59 5.71 -15.23
N GLY A 263 -0.34 4.41 -15.48
CA GLY A 263 0.86 3.94 -16.16
C GLY A 263 1.02 4.51 -17.58
N PHE A 264 -0.08 4.64 -18.32
CA PHE A 264 -0.08 5.27 -19.65
C PHE A 264 0.00 6.80 -19.56
N MET A 265 -0.72 7.41 -18.60
CA MET A 265 -0.71 8.86 -18.42
C MET A 265 0.68 9.37 -17.96
N ALA A 266 1.39 8.61 -17.15
CA ALA A 266 2.75 8.90 -16.68
C ALA A 266 3.80 8.93 -17.80
N MET A 267 3.48 8.48 -19.02
CA MET A 267 4.33 8.67 -20.20
C MET A 267 4.27 10.11 -20.75
N LYS A 268 3.23 10.88 -20.40
CA LYS A 268 2.99 12.25 -20.91
C LYS A 268 2.97 13.30 -19.80
N LEU A 269 2.61 12.93 -18.58
CA LEU A 269 2.46 13.82 -17.45
C LEU A 269 3.59 13.60 -16.43
N LEU A 270 4.06 14.71 -15.85
CA LEU A 270 5.04 14.66 -14.77
C LEU A 270 4.41 14.13 -13.47
N PRO A 271 5.19 13.48 -12.57
CA PRO A 271 4.68 12.98 -11.30
C PRO A 271 3.90 14.03 -10.50
N LYS A 272 4.37 15.28 -10.45
CA LYS A 272 3.66 16.36 -9.76
C LYS A 272 2.29 16.69 -10.36
N GLN A 273 2.13 16.55 -11.67
CA GLN A 273 0.84 16.77 -12.35
C GLN A 273 -0.12 15.60 -12.06
N MET A 274 0.40 14.38 -12.05
CA MET A 274 -0.36 13.18 -11.70
C MET A 274 -0.90 13.24 -10.27
N VAL A 275 -0.09 13.67 -9.30
CA VAL A 275 -0.53 13.85 -7.91
C VAL A 275 -1.64 14.90 -7.81
N ARG A 276 -1.48 16.07 -8.46
CA ARG A 276 -2.51 17.11 -8.46
C ARG A 276 -3.81 16.67 -9.13
N LEU A 277 -3.72 15.95 -10.24
CA LEU A 277 -4.89 15.37 -10.91
C LEU A 277 -5.61 14.39 -9.97
N GLY A 278 -4.86 13.52 -9.29
CA GLY A 278 -5.42 12.59 -8.31
C GLY A 278 -6.14 13.31 -7.16
N GLN A 279 -5.53 14.36 -6.61
CA GLN A 279 -6.14 15.18 -5.55
C GLN A 279 -7.42 15.88 -6.04
N ALA A 280 -7.43 16.40 -7.28
CA ALA A 280 -8.61 17.03 -7.87
C ALA A 280 -9.76 16.04 -8.07
N LEU A 281 -9.47 14.83 -8.59
CA LEU A 281 -10.45 13.76 -8.74
C LEU A 281 -10.97 13.28 -7.38
N LEU A 282 -10.10 13.12 -6.38
CA LEU A 282 -10.49 12.75 -5.04
C LEU A 282 -11.44 13.78 -4.42
N ALA A 283 -11.12 15.08 -4.56
CA ALA A 283 -11.98 16.16 -4.12
C ALA A 283 -13.33 16.15 -4.84
N LEU A 284 -13.34 15.94 -6.17
CA LEU A 284 -14.56 15.82 -6.96
C LEU A 284 -15.42 14.65 -6.47
N GLY A 285 -14.83 13.48 -6.23
CA GLY A 285 -15.53 12.32 -5.69
C GLY A 285 -16.15 12.59 -4.33
N CYS A 286 -15.45 13.28 -3.43
CA CYS A 286 -16.00 13.72 -2.15
C CYS A 286 -17.19 14.67 -2.32
N VAL A 287 -17.11 15.65 -3.23
CA VAL A 287 -18.22 16.55 -3.56
C VAL A 287 -19.44 15.79 -4.06
N LEU A 288 -19.25 14.83 -4.99
CA LEU A 288 -20.36 14.00 -5.49
C LEU A 288 -21.04 13.20 -4.36
N MET A 289 -20.26 12.72 -3.39
CA MET A 289 -20.79 12.02 -2.23
C MET A 289 -21.58 12.94 -1.28
N MET A 290 -21.23 14.21 -1.17
CA MET A 290 -21.93 15.20 -0.33
C MET A 290 -23.31 15.53 -0.89
N ILE A 291 -23.53 15.43 -2.20
CA ILE A 291 -24.81 15.77 -2.85
C ILE A 291 -25.87 14.72 -2.46
N PRO A 292 -27.05 15.13 -1.92
CA PRO A 292 -28.10 14.21 -1.49
C PRO A 292 -28.99 13.73 -2.66
N ALA A 293 -28.35 13.25 -3.74
CA ALA A 293 -29.02 12.82 -4.98
C ALA A 293 -29.07 11.30 -5.15
N GLY A 294 -29.24 10.55 -4.04
CA GLY A 294 -29.39 9.11 -4.04
C GLY A 294 -28.09 8.30 -3.95
N SER A 295 -28.23 6.99 -3.90
CA SER A 295 -27.11 6.05 -3.70
C SER A 295 -26.19 5.94 -4.93
N THR A 296 -26.77 6.02 -6.13
CA THR A 296 -26.01 5.91 -7.39
C THR A 296 -24.97 7.02 -7.51
N LEU A 297 -25.32 8.28 -7.20
CA LEU A 297 -24.39 9.39 -7.27
C LEU A 297 -23.28 9.24 -6.22
N SER A 298 -23.62 8.79 -5.03
CA SER A 298 -22.63 8.48 -3.97
C SER A 298 -21.69 7.34 -4.38
N GLY A 299 -22.22 6.30 -5.07
CA GLY A 299 -21.41 5.22 -5.63
C GLY A 299 -20.46 5.70 -6.72
N ILE A 300 -20.94 6.55 -7.64
CA ILE A 300 -20.08 7.21 -8.64
C ILE A 300 -19.00 8.04 -7.94
N GLY A 301 -19.36 8.78 -6.88
CA GLY A 301 -18.42 9.52 -6.06
C GLY A 301 -17.30 8.62 -5.50
N LEU A 302 -17.63 7.42 -4.98
CA LEU A 302 -16.65 6.45 -4.51
C LEU A 302 -15.71 5.96 -5.64
N VAL A 303 -16.24 5.67 -6.83
CA VAL A 303 -15.42 5.28 -7.99
C VAL A 303 -14.46 6.42 -8.36
N VAL A 304 -14.95 7.66 -8.40
CA VAL A 304 -14.14 8.85 -8.72
C VAL A 304 -13.08 9.08 -7.64
N CYS A 305 -13.40 8.86 -6.35
CA CYS A 305 -12.40 8.87 -5.28
C CYS A 305 -11.32 7.80 -5.52
N GLY A 306 -11.71 6.59 -5.90
CA GLY A 306 -10.78 5.50 -6.22
C GLY A 306 -9.85 5.86 -7.38
N LEU A 307 -10.41 6.40 -8.47
CA LEU A 307 -9.64 6.92 -9.62
C LEU A 307 -8.69 8.04 -9.18
N GLY A 308 -9.12 8.90 -8.25
CA GLY A 308 -8.29 9.99 -7.70
C GLY A 308 -7.14 9.47 -6.82
N CYS A 309 -7.38 8.44 -6.01
CA CYS A 309 -6.35 7.79 -5.20
C CYS A 309 -5.25 7.15 -6.06
N ALA A 310 -5.62 6.58 -7.20
CA ALA A 310 -4.75 5.74 -8.02
C ALA A 310 -3.40 6.37 -8.41
N PRO A 311 -3.30 7.61 -8.92
CA PRO A 311 -2.04 8.20 -9.33
C PRO A 311 -1.21 8.78 -8.17
N ILE A 312 -1.77 8.99 -6.98
CA ILE A 312 -1.09 9.76 -5.92
C ILE A 312 0.09 8.98 -5.36
N TYR A 313 -0.13 7.77 -4.84
CA TYR A 313 0.90 6.95 -4.21
C TYR A 313 2.11 6.71 -5.12
N PRO A 314 1.94 6.14 -6.33
CA PRO A 314 3.07 5.78 -7.18
C PRO A 314 3.91 7.01 -7.54
N ASN A 315 3.27 8.14 -7.78
CA ASN A 315 3.96 9.35 -8.23
C ASN A 315 4.66 10.11 -7.09
N ILE A 316 4.16 10.05 -5.85
CA ILE A 316 4.89 10.56 -4.68
C ILE A 316 6.18 9.77 -4.48
N ILE A 317 6.12 8.44 -4.54
CA ILE A 317 7.29 7.56 -4.39
C ILE A 317 8.27 7.78 -5.54
N GLN A 318 7.79 7.82 -6.79
CA GLN A 318 8.62 8.08 -7.97
C GLN A 318 9.39 9.41 -7.89
N ASP A 319 8.82 10.40 -7.24
CA ASP A 319 9.40 11.73 -7.09
C ASP A 319 10.38 11.84 -5.90
N THR A 320 10.49 10.81 -5.07
CA THR A 320 11.29 10.85 -3.84
C THR A 320 12.79 11.05 -4.11
N PRO A 321 13.43 10.35 -5.07
CA PRO A 321 14.82 10.61 -5.41
C PRO A 321 15.08 12.03 -5.92
N VAL A 322 14.12 12.60 -6.65
CA VAL A 322 14.20 13.99 -7.16
C VAL A 322 14.08 14.99 -6.03
N ASN A 323 13.21 14.72 -5.05
CA ASN A 323 12.94 15.64 -3.94
C ASN A 323 14.06 15.68 -2.90
N TYR A 324 14.72 14.53 -2.62
CA TYR A 324 15.61 14.37 -1.48
C TYR A 324 17.04 13.92 -1.84
N GLY A 325 17.30 13.67 -3.12
CA GLY A 325 18.55 13.07 -3.62
C GLY A 325 18.49 11.55 -3.69
N ALA A 326 19.16 10.98 -4.69
CA ALA A 326 19.20 9.54 -4.91
C ALA A 326 19.79 8.79 -3.70
N GLU A 327 20.85 9.36 -3.11
CA GLU A 327 21.57 8.81 -1.96
C GLU A 327 20.73 8.75 -0.67
N ASN A 328 19.71 9.61 -0.55
CA ASN A 328 18.80 9.66 0.61
C ASN A 328 17.47 8.94 0.35
N SER A 329 17.19 8.57 -0.91
CA SER A 329 15.85 8.14 -1.35
C SER A 329 15.39 6.87 -0.64
N GLN A 330 16.27 5.90 -0.42
CA GLN A 330 15.93 4.65 0.27
C GLN A 330 15.49 4.90 1.72
N ALA A 331 16.21 5.75 2.45
CA ALA A 331 15.84 6.11 3.82
C ALA A 331 14.53 6.94 3.84
N ALA A 332 14.40 7.88 2.89
CA ALA A 332 13.20 8.69 2.77
C ALA A 332 11.95 7.84 2.45
N ILE A 333 12.04 6.88 1.54
CA ILE A 333 10.95 5.95 1.22
C ILE A 333 10.61 5.08 2.44
N GLY A 334 11.60 4.59 3.17
CA GLY A 334 11.35 3.84 4.40
C GLY A 334 10.55 4.64 5.43
N VAL A 335 10.86 5.92 5.60
CA VAL A 335 10.10 6.83 6.49
C VAL A 335 8.72 7.15 5.90
N GLN A 336 8.59 7.35 4.58
CA GLN A 336 7.30 7.53 3.91
C GLN A 336 6.37 6.34 4.18
N MET A 337 6.88 5.10 4.03
CA MET A 337 6.11 3.88 4.31
C MET A 337 5.66 3.83 5.77
N ALA A 338 6.51 4.18 6.73
CA ALA A 338 6.13 4.24 8.13
C ALA A 338 4.96 5.23 8.36
N PHE A 339 5.04 6.43 7.78
CA PHE A 339 3.95 7.41 7.84
C PHE A 339 2.67 6.90 7.16
N ALA A 340 2.80 6.21 6.03
CA ALA A 340 1.70 5.56 5.33
C ALA A 340 0.96 4.57 6.23
N TYR A 341 1.69 3.65 6.85
CA TYR A 341 1.10 2.63 7.74
C TYR A 341 0.48 3.24 9.00
N VAL A 342 1.04 4.30 9.55
CA VAL A 342 0.40 5.06 10.64
C VAL A 342 -0.93 5.66 10.17
N GLY A 343 -0.94 6.31 9.00
CA GLY A 343 -2.15 6.91 8.43
C GLY A 343 -3.25 5.89 8.16
N SER A 344 -2.92 4.78 7.49
CA SER A 344 -3.87 3.74 7.12
C SER A 344 -4.40 2.94 8.31
N THR A 345 -3.66 2.87 9.42
CA THR A 345 -4.06 2.13 10.62
C THR A 345 -4.94 2.97 11.55
N PHE A 346 -4.53 4.20 11.82
CA PHE A 346 -5.18 4.99 12.87
C PHE A 346 -6.33 5.86 12.37
N LEU A 347 -6.23 6.47 11.19
CA LEU A 347 -7.26 7.42 10.72
C LEU A 347 -8.62 6.78 10.44
N PRO A 348 -8.73 5.57 9.84
CA PRO A 348 -10.02 4.89 9.72
C PRO A 348 -10.66 4.60 11.07
N SER A 349 -9.86 4.24 12.08
CA SER A 349 -10.33 3.98 13.45
C SER A 349 -10.82 5.27 14.13
N ILE A 350 -10.08 6.37 13.97
CA ILE A 350 -10.48 7.70 14.47
C ILE A 350 -11.81 8.13 13.82
N PHE A 351 -11.91 7.97 12.47
CA PHE A 351 -13.16 8.27 11.79
C PHE A 351 -14.33 7.39 12.31
N GLY A 352 -14.10 6.09 12.52
CA GLY A 352 -15.11 5.18 13.08
C GLY A 352 -15.60 5.63 14.44
N ALA A 353 -14.72 6.10 15.32
CA ALA A 353 -15.10 6.67 16.62
C ALA A 353 -15.91 7.96 16.47
N LEU A 354 -15.51 8.86 15.57
CA LEU A 354 -16.27 10.09 15.27
C LEU A 354 -17.64 9.78 14.68
N ALA A 355 -17.73 8.80 13.76
CA ALA A 355 -18.98 8.38 13.16
C ALA A 355 -19.94 7.74 14.18
N GLY A 356 -19.42 7.10 15.23
CA GLY A 356 -20.22 6.57 16.34
C GLY A 356 -20.98 7.66 17.12
N VAL A 357 -20.50 8.90 17.13
CA VAL A 357 -21.11 10.05 17.80
C VAL A 357 -21.90 10.92 16.81
N GLY A 358 -21.32 11.22 15.65
CA GLY A 358 -21.86 12.18 14.69
C GLY A 358 -22.52 11.55 13.45
N GLY A 359 -22.47 10.23 13.32
CA GLY A 359 -23.00 9.51 12.15
C GLY A 359 -22.03 9.46 10.96
N TYR A 360 -22.28 8.51 10.07
CA TYR A 360 -21.42 8.28 8.88
C TYR A 360 -21.53 9.39 7.83
N GLY A 361 -22.50 10.28 7.91
CA GLY A 361 -22.64 11.43 7.00
C GLY A 361 -21.42 12.34 6.96
N TRP A 362 -20.58 12.33 7.98
CA TRP A 362 -19.33 13.11 8.03
C TRP A 362 -18.21 12.56 7.13
N MET A 363 -18.31 11.34 6.58
CA MET A 363 -17.22 10.69 5.85
C MET A 363 -16.70 11.50 4.67
N PRO A 364 -17.54 12.03 3.73
CA PRO A 364 -17.00 12.81 2.61
C PRO A 364 -16.37 14.13 3.05
N TYR A 365 -16.84 14.75 4.13
CA TYR A 365 -16.24 15.97 4.69
C TYR A 365 -14.88 15.67 5.34
N PHE A 366 -14.77 14.58 6.08
CA PHE A 366 -13.52 14.11 6.67
C PHE A 366 -12.49 13.81 5.58
N ALA A 367 -12.87 13.06 4.55
CA ALA A 367 -12.01 12.75 3.41
C ALA A 367 -11.59 14.03 2.65
N MET A 368 -12.51 14.98 2.44
CA MET A 368 -12.22 16.27 1.83
C MET A 368 -11.24 17.11 2.66
N GLY A 369 -11.40 17.13 3.99
CA GLY A 369 -10.48 17.85 4.89
C GLY A 369 -9.05 17.31 4.78
N ILE A 370 -8.88 15.98 4.76
CA ILE A 370 -7.57 15.35 4.57
C ILE A 370 -7.04 15.62 3.15
N CYS A 371 -7.88 15.56 2.12
CA CYS A 371 -7.51 15.88 0.74
C CYS A 371 -7.01 17.33 0.62
N ALA A 372 -7.68 18.29 1.23
CA ALA A 372 -7.26 19.69 1.27
C ALA A 372 -5.91 19.84 2.00
N MET A 373 -5.73 19.19 3.16
CA MET A 373 -4.45 19.14 3.87
C MET A 373 -3.34 18.60 2.98
N MET A 374 -3.57 17.48 2.28
CA MET A 374 -2.62 16.89 1.34
C MET A 374 -2.23 17.87 0.24
N ALA A 375 -3.22 18.56 -0.36
CA ALA A 375 -2.97 19.50 -1.45
C ALA A 375 -2.11 20.69 -0.99
N VAL A 376 -2.39 21.24 0.19
CA VAL A 376 -1.59 22.32 0.80
C VAL A 376 -0.16 21.84 1.08
N LEU A 377 -0.01 20.71 1.76
CA LEU A 377 1.31 20.17 2.15
C LEU A 377 2.14 19.77 0.94
N PHE A 378 1.52 19.18 -0.09
CA PHE A 378 2.21 18.85 -1.34
C PHE A 378 2.75 20.10 -2.04
N ASN A 379 1.95 21.17 -2.12
CA ASN A 379 2.41 22.42 -2.69
C ASN A 379 3.52 23.10 -1.86
N ILE A 380 3.45 23.03 -0.53
CA ILE A 380 4.52 23.50 0.36
C ILE A 380 5.81 22.71 0.09
N GLN A 381 5.75 21.38 0.05
CA GLN A 381 6.90 20.54 -0.27
C GLN A 381 7.53 20.93 -1.60
N LYS A 382 6.73 21.02 -2.66
CA LYS A 382 7.23 21.36 -4.01
C LYS A 382 7.87 22.74 -4.05
N LYS A 383 7.28 23.75 -3.41
CA LYS A 383 7.85 25.08 -3.32
C LYS A 383 9.23 25.08 -2.63
N ILE A 384 9.37 24.36 -1.52
CA ILE A 384 10.65 24.27 -0.78
C ILE A 384 11.72 23.59 -1.64
N VAL A 385 11.39 22.45 -2.28
CA VAL A 385 12.34 21.69 -3.11
C VAL A 385 12.76 22.48 -4.35
N GLU A 386 11.80 23.13 -5.05
CA GLU A 386 12.08 23.93 -6.25
C GLU A 386 12.91 25.19 -5.92
N THR A 387 12.74 25.78 -4.72
CA THR A 387 13.55 26.92 -4.29
C THR A 387 14.99 26.49 -4.03
N LYS A 388 15.21 25.32 -3.39
CA LYS A 388 16.55 24.81 -3.11
C LYS A 388 17.33 24.54 -4.41
N VAL A 389 16.70 23.87 -5.39
CA VAL A 389 17.33 23.56 -6.70
C VAL A 389 17.75 24.82 -7.46
N LYS A 390 17.17 25.97 -7.19
CA LYS A 390 17.55 27.24 -7.82
C LYS A 390 18.69 27.98 -7.11
N THR A 391 18.98 27.59 -5.87
CA THR A 391 20.04 28.22 -5.05
C THR A 391 21.33 27.41 -4.99
N ASP A 392 21.28 26.12 -5.30
CA ASP A 392 22.42 25.22 -5.55
C ASP A 392 22.78 25.24 -7.03
#